data_d1d697cc83d8e828581c19cfa928f206
#
_entry.id   d1d697cc83d8e828581c19cfa928f206
#
_cell.length_a   1.000
_cell.length_b   1.000
_cell.length_c   1.000
_cell.angle_alpha   90.00
_cell.angle_beta   90.00
_cell.angle_gamma   90.00
#
_symmetry.space_group_name_H-M   'P 1'
#
loop_
_entity.id
_entity.type
_entity.pdbx_description
1 polymer ?
#
loop_
_entity_poly.entity_id
_entity_poly.type
_entity_poly.pdbx_seq_one_letter_code
_entity_poly.pdbx_strand_id
1 'polypeptide(L)'
;MRMLIDTQALIWYVDQDHLLTPVAHTAITDPANDLLLSAATVWELAIKVGQRKLSLSLPYRQWMDKAIADLGLILLPVTIEYADRQTALPAHHKDPFDRLIIAQALVEGIPLVSSDEKLDFYGIQRLW
;
A
#
# COMPACT_ATOMS: atom_id res chain seq x y z
N MET A 1 0.00 11.06 12.10
CA MET A 1 -0.58 11.25 10.75
C MET A 1 -1.06 9.91 10.22
N ARG A 2 -2.26 9.88 9.64
CA ARG A 2 -2.75 8.70 8.93
C ARG A 2 -2.15 8.66 7.52
N MET A 3 -1.70 7.49 7.09
CA MET A 3 -1.18 7.32 5.73
C MET A 3 -1.42 5.88 5.26
N LEU A 4 -1.56 5.71 3.96
CA LEU A 4 -1.72 4.40 3.33
C LEU A 4 -0.35 3.94 2.84
N ILE A 5 -0.07 2.64 2.94
CA ILE A 5 1.18 2.07 2.41
C ILE A 5 0.92 1.32 1.11
N ASP A 6 1.72 1.59 0.09
CA ASP A 6 1.67 0.89 -1.18
C ASP A 6 2.22 -0.53 -1.02
N THR A 7 1.71 -1.45 -1.83
CA THR A 7 2.11 -2.86 -1.83
C THR A 7 3.62 -3.02 -1.97
N GLN A 8 4.25 -2.33 -2.92
CA GLN A 8 5.69 -2.45 -3.16
C GLN A 8 6.50 -1.89 -1.99
N ALA A 9 6.06 -0.78 -1.41
CA ALA A 9 6.74 -0.20 -0.24
C ALA A 9 6.69 -1.16 0.96
N LEU A 10 5.57 -1.85 1.16
CA LEU A 10 5.44 -2.84 2.21
C LEU A 10 6.38 -4.04 1.99
N ILE A 11 6.43 -4.56 0.77
CA ILE A 11 7.35 -5.65 0.43
C ILE A 11 8.80 -5.25 0.72
N TRP A 12 9.21 -4.07 0.27
CA TRP A 12 10.56 -3.60 0.50
C TRP A 12 10.87 -3.41 1.99
N TYR A 13 9.93 -2.84 2.75
CA TYR A 13 10.16 -2.69 4.18
C TYR A 13 10.44 -4.03 4.87
N VAL A 14 9.65 -5.04 4.58
CA VAL A 14 9.76 -6.35 5.25
C VAL A 14 10.97 -7.15 4.74
N ASP A 15 11.21 -7.16 3.43
CA ASP A 15 12.16 -8.07 2.80
C ASP A 15 13.44 -7.41 2.26
N GLN A 16 13.39 -6.12 1.91
CA GLN A 16 14.49 -5.42 1.24
C GLN A 16 14.47 -3.92 1.61
N ASP A 17 14.58 -3.61 2.90
CA ASP A 17 14.41 -2.25 3.41
C ASP A 17 15.43 -1.24 2.83
N HIS A 18 16.59 -1.72 2.35
CA HIS A 18 17.59 -0.88 1.70
C HIS A 18 17.07 -0.22 0.40
N LEU A 19 15.95 -0.68 -0.16
CA LEU A 19 15.31 -0.09 -1.32
C LEU A 19 14.40 1.09 -0.97
N LEU A 20 14.12 1.30 0.33
CA LEU A 20 13.37 2.46 0.79
C LEU A 20 14.26 3.69 0.86
N THR A 21 13.68 4.86 0.54
CA THR A 21 14.33 6.13 0.84
C THR A 21 14.30 6.40 2.33
N PRO A 22 15.19 7.28 2.87
CA PRO A 22 15.08 7.70 4.26
C PRO A 22 13.72 8.30 4.63
N VAL A 23 13.10 9.04 3.71
CA VAL A 23 11.76 9.62 3.90
C VAL A 23 10.71 8.52 4.08
N ALA A 24 10.70 7.53 3.19
CA ALA A 24 9.75 6.42 3.27
C ALA A 24 9.98 5.58 4.54
N HIS A 25 11.21 5.27 4.85
CA HIS A 25 11.56 4.50 6.05
C HIS A 25 11.09 5.22 7.32
N THR A 26 11.35 6.53 7.42
CA THR A 26 10.91 7.33 8.57
C THR A 26 9.39 7.36 8.67
N ALA A 27 8.69 7.56 7.56
CA ALA A 27 7.22 7.57 7.54
C ALA A 27 6.64 6.24 8.05
N ILE A 28 7.23 5.12 7.64
CA ILE A 28 6.77 3.78 8.00
C ILE A 28 7.07 3.46 9.48
N THR A 29 8.21 3.90 10.00
CA THR A 29 8.68 3.50 11.34
C THR A 29 8.33 4.49 12.45
N ASP A 30 7.86 5.70 12.12
CA ASP A 30 7.49 6.70 13.12
C ASP A 30 6.24 6.23 13.88
N PRO A 31 6.34 5.99 15.20
CA PRO A 31 5.20 5.51 15.99
C PRO A 31 4.06 6.53 16.10
N ALA A 32 4.31 7.80 15.77
CA ALA A 32 3.27 8.83 15.73
C ALA A 32 2.36 8.69 14.51
N ASN A 33 2.74 7.89 13.51
CA ASN A 33 1.96 7.68 12.30
C ASN A 33 1.06 6.44 12.43
N ASP A 34 -0.17 6.55 11.92
CA ASP A 34 -1.07 5.43 11.74
C ASP A 34 -0.96 4.94 10.30
N LEU A 35 -0.40 3.73 10.12
CA LEU A 35 -0.25 3.11 8.81
C LEU A 35 -1.46 2.25 8.50
N LEU A 36 -2.11 2.55 7.37
CA LEU A 36 -3.24 1.78 6.88
C LEU A 36 -2.77 0.85 5.76
N LEU A 37 -3.25 -0.38 5.82
CA LEU A 37 -3.02 -1.39 4.80
C LEU A 37 -4.34 -1.69 4.09
N SER A 38 -4.37 -1.49 2.77
CA SER A 38 -5.57 -1.82 1.99
C SER A 38 -5.81 -3.33 1.96
N ALA A 39 -7.08 -3.74 2.09
CA ALA A 39 -7.48 -5.11 1.83
C ALA A 39 -7.14 -5.54 0.40
N ALA A 40 -7.07 -4.60 -0.54
CA ALA A 40 -6.63 -4.86 -1.91
C ALA A 40 -5.18 -5.36 -1.94
N THR A 41 -4.29 -4.80 -1.13
CA THR A 41 -2.90 -5.25 -1.01
C THR A 41 -2.82 -6.66 -0.46
N VAL A 42 -3.61 -6.97 0.57
CA VAL A 42 -3.68 -8.32 1.16
C VAL A 42 -4.02 -9.35 0.10
N TRP A 43 -5.00 -9.04 -0.73
CA TRP A 43 -5.46 -9.94 -1.79
C TRP A 43 -4.48 -10.01 -2.97
N GLU A 44 -3.93 -8.87 -3.39
CA GLU A 44 -2.93 -8.82 -4.45
C GLU A 44 -1.72 -9.72 -4.15
N LEU A 45 -1.20 -9.62 -2.93
CA LEU A 45 -0.06 -10.44 -2.49
C LEU A 45 -0.41 -11.93 -2.50
N ALA A 46 -1.60 -12.30 -2.04
CA ALA A 46 -2.05 -13.69 -2.04
C ALA A 46 -2.13 -14.26 -3.46
N ILE A 47 -2.68 -13.47 -4.40
CA ILE A 47 -2.79 -13.88 -5.80
C ILE A 47 -1.40 -14.09 -6.40
N LYS A 48 -0.49 -13.14 -6.22
CA LYS A 48 0.85 -13.18 -6.82
C LYS A 48 1.71 -14.30 -6.24
N VAL A 49 1.62 -14.55 -4.94
CA VAL A 49 2.31 -15.66 -4.31
C VAL A 49 1.75 -17.00 -4.82
N GLY A 50 0.42 -17.12 -4.89
CA GLY A 50 -0.24 -18.32 -5.40
C GLY A 50 0.09 -18.63 -6.86
N GLN A 51 0.30 -17.59 -7.67
CA GLN A 51 0.69 -17.70 -9.09
C GLN A 51 2.21 -17.86 -9.27
N ARG A 52 2.98 -17.89 -8.20
CA ARG A 52 4.46 -17.96 -8.22
C ARG A 52 5.09 -16.77 -8.96
N LYS A 53 4.42 -15.62 -8.97
CA LYS A 53 4.93 -14.38 -9.55
C LYS A 53 5.66 -13.52 -8.53
N LEU A 54 5.52 -13.83 -7.24
CA LEU A 54 6.13 -13.12 -6.13
C LEU A 54 6.62 -14.14 -5.11
N SER A 55 7.86 -13.96 -4.66
CA SER A 55 8.47 -14.76 -3.59
C SER A 55 8.70 -13.87 -2.39
N LEU A 56 8.12 -14.22 -1.25
CA LEU A 56 8.31 -13.54 0.02
C LEU A 56 9.31 -14.28 0.90
N SER A 57 9.90 -13.59 1.88
CA SER A 57 10.90 -14.18 2.80
C SER A 57 10.33 -15.25 3.72
N LEU A 58 9.01 -15.30 3.88
CA LEU A 58 8.28 -16.27 4.70
C LEU A 58 7.04 -16.76 3.91
N PRO A 59 6.43 -17.88 4.32
CA PRO A 59 5.12 -18.25 3.80
C PRO A 59 4.12 -17.11 3.97
N TYR A 60 3.19 -16.96 3.03
CA TYR A 60 2.31 -15.80 2.95
C TYR A 60 1.65 -15.43 4.28
N ARG A 61 1.02 -16.40 4.97
CA ARG A 61 0.31 -16.09 6.23
C ARG A 61 1.25 -15.58 7.30
N GLN A 62 2.41 -16.20 7.46
CA GLN A 62 3.41 -15.77 8.44
C GLN A 62 3.97 -14.39 8.10
N TRP A 63 4.21 -14.14 6.81
CA TRP A 63 4.70 -12.86 6.32
C TRP A 63 3.70 -11.73 6.63
N MET A 64 2.41 -11.96 6.34
CA MET A 64 1.36 -10.98 6.61
C MET A 64 1.20 -10.71 8.11
N ASP A 65 1.17 -11.76 8.92
CA ASP A 65 1.05 -11.61 10.37
C ASP A 65 2.23 -10.82 10.95
N LYS A 66 3.44 -11.08 10.45
CA LYS A 66 4.65 -10.35 10.85
C LYS A 66 4.57 -8.87 10.46
N ALA A 67 4.22 -8.58 9.22
CA ALA A 67 4.12 -7.20 8.73
C ALA A 67 3.09 -6.40 9.54
N ILE A 68 1.92 -6.97 9.77
CA ILE A 68 0.85 -6.33 10.55
C ILE A 68 1.31 -6.07 11.99
N ALA A 69 1.92 -7.06 12.62
CA ALA A 69 2.36 -6.94 14.02
C ALA A 69 3.51 -5.93 14.18
N ASP A 70 4.53 -6.02 13.31
CA ASP A 70 5.73 -5.17 13.43
C ASP A 70 5.42 -3.69 13.18
N LEU A 71 4.47 -3.39 12.29
CA LEU A 71 4.13 -2.02 11.91
C LEU A 71 2.84 -1.50 12.55
N GLY A 72 2.11 -2.34 13.27
CA GLY A 72 0.81 -1.95 13.81
C GLY A 72 -0.17 -1.57 12.69
N LEU A 73 -0.17 -2.30 11.58
CA LEU A 73 -0.97 -1.95 10.42
C LEU A 73 -2.47 -2.01 10.73
N ILE A 74 -3.19 -0.98 10.30
CA ILE A 74 -4.65 -0.90 10.41
C ILE A 74 -5.24 -1.29 9.06
N LEU A 75 -6.03 -2.36 9.03
CA LEU A 75 -6.61 -2.84 7.80
C LEU A 75 -7.73 -1.92 7.32
N LEU A 76 -7.63 -1.47 6.06
CA LEU A 76 -8.65 -0.64 5.41
C LEU A 76 -9.45 -1.52 4.46
N PRO A 77 -10.75 -1.76 4.75
CA PRO A 77 -11.55 -2.63 3.92
C PRO A 77 -11.87 -2.00 2.56
N VAL A 78 -12.24 -2.83 1.59
CA VAL A 78 -12.77 -2.36 0.31
C VAL A 78 -14.27 -2.17 0.47
N THR A 79 -14.73 -0.92 0.31
CA THR A 79 -16.13 -0.54 0.42
C THR A 79 -16.71 -0.13 -0.93
N ILE A 80 -18.03 -0.04 -1.01
CA ILE A 80 -18.70 0.48 -2.20
C ILE A 80 -18.24 1.89 -2.52
N GLU A 81 -18.03 2.73 -1.50
CA GLU A 81 -17.55 4.10 -1.68
C GLU A 81 -16.20 4.16 -2.40
N TYR A 82 -15.25 3.33 -1.98
CA TYR A 82 -13.93 3.27 -2.63
C TYR A 82 -14.03 2.73 -4.05
N ALA A 83 -14.81 1.66 -4.24
CA ALA A 83 -15.01 1.08 -5.56
C ALA A 83 -15.67 2.08 -6.52
N ASP A 84 -16.66 2.82 -6.05
CA ASP A 84 -17.32 3.86 -6.82
C ASP A 84 -16.36 4.97 -7.21
N ARG A 85 -15.56 5.47 -6.26
CA ARG A 85 -14.56 6.50 -6.53
C ARG A 85 -13.56 6.04 -7.60
N GLN A 86 -13.19 4.76 -7.60
CA GLN A 86 -12.27 4.18 -8.58
C GLN A 86 -12.83 4.29 -10.00
N THR A 87 -14.16 4.16 -10.20
CA THR A 87 -14.76 4.22 -11.52
C THR A 87 -14.53 5.55 -12.22
N ALA A 88 -14.35 6.63 -11.49
CA ALA A 88 -14.16 7.97 -12.00
C ALA A 88 -12.69 8.40 -12.16
N LEU A 89 -11.73 7.53 -11.84
CA LEU A 89 -10.32 7.88 -11.93
C LEU A 89 -9.85 7.98 -13.37
N PRO A 90 -9.00 8.99 -13.69
CA PRO A 90 -8.32 9.05 -14.99
C PRO A 90 -7.46 7.80 -15.21
N ALA A 91 -7.20 7.49 -16.49
CA ALA A 91 -6.52 6.27 -16.88
C ALA A 91 -4.98 6.39 -16.89
N HIS A 92 -4.39 7.09 -15.92
CA HIS A 92 -2.92 7.16 -15.77
C HIS A 92 -2.33 5.85 -15.26
N HIS A 93 -3.10 5.09 -14.53
CA HIS A 93 -2.74 3.78 -14.00
C HIS A 93 -3.76 2.74 -14.47
N LYS A 94 -3.29 1.54 -14.87
CA LYS A 94 -4.16 0.48 -15.40
C LYS A 94 -4.36 -0.68 -14.43
N ASP A 95 -3.46 -0.86 -13.47
CA ASP A 95 -3.53 -1.95 -12.51
C ASP A 95 -4.73 -1.75 -11.57
N PRO A 96 -5.66 -2.71 -11.48
CA PRO A 96 -6.87 -2.55 -10.68
C PRO A 96 -6.59 -2.45 -9.18
N PHE A 97 -5.57 -3.11 -8.67
CA PHE A 97 -5.20 -3.00 -7.26
C PHE A 97 -4.68 -1.60 -6.94
N ASP A 98 -3.78 -1.07 -7.77
CA ASP A 98 -3.25 0.28 -7.60
C ASP A 98 -4.34 1.33 -7.73
N ARG A 99 -5.26 1.18 -8.68
CA ARG A 99 -6.39 2.10 -8.85
C ARG A 99 -7.28 2.14 -7.61
N LEU A 100 -7.50 1.00 -6.96
CA LEU A 100 -8.30 0.93 -5.75
C LEU A 100 -7.59 1.62 -4.58
N ILE A 101 -6.29 1.41 -4.41
CA ILE A 101 -5.48 2.08 -3.39
C ILE A 101 -5.48 3.61 -3.61
N ILE A 102 -5.37 4.05 -4.87
CA ILE A 102 -5.49 5.47 -5.23
C ILE A 102 -6.84 6.04 -4.79
N ALA A 103 -7.93 5.33 -5.11
CA ALA A 103 -9.27 5.75 -4.71
C ALA A 103 -9.41 5.86 -3.20
N GLN A 104 -8.87 4.91 -2.46
CA GLN A 104 -8.89 4.94 -0.99
C GLN A 104 -8.14 6.15 -0.45
N ALA A 105 -6.94 6.43 -0.96
CA ALA A 105 -6.16 7.60 -0.54
C ALA A 105 -6.90 8.91 -0.81
N LEU A 106 -7.56 9.02 -1.97
CA LEU A 106 -8.32 10.21 -2.35
C LEU A 106 -9.56 10.41 -1.48
N VAL A 107 -10.33 9.35 -1.24
CA VAL A 107 -11.53 9.44 -0.39
C VAL A 107 -11.16 9.82 1.05
N GLU A 108 -10.11 9.21 1.58
CA GLU A 108 -9.67 9.48 2.96
C GLU A 108 -8.87 10.79 3.09
N GLY A 109 -8.42 11.35 1.97
CA GLY A 109 -7.60 12.56 1.98
C GLY A 109 -6.26 12.38 2.69
N ILE A 110 -5.64 11.22 2.53
CA ILE A 110 -4.38 10.85 3.21
C ILE A 110 -3.26 10.61 2.21
N PRO A 111 -1.99 10.81 2.64
CA PRO A 111 -0.84 10.50 1.80
C PRO A 111 -0.66 9.01 1.60
N LEU A 112 0.11 8.67 0.57
CA LEU A 112 0.45 7.30 0.21
C LEU A 112 1.97 7.14 0.20
N VAL A 113 2.48 6.18 0.96
CA VAL A 113 3.91 5.82 0.94
C VAL A 113 4.15 4.96 -0.30
N SER A 114 4.82 5.51 -1.30
CA SER A 114 5.03 4.83 -2.59
C SER A 114 6.14 5.50 -3.40
N SER A 115 6.86 4.69 -4.17
CA SER A 115 7.83 5.16 -5.16
C SER A 115 7.20 5.47 -6.52
N ASP A 116 5.94 5.17 -6.73
CA ASP A 116 5.28 5.28 -8.03
C ASP A 116 4.93 6.74 -8.37
N GLU A 117 5.71 7.33 -9.26
CA GLU A 117 5.54 8.72 -9.68
C GLU A 117 4.21 8.97 -10.42
N LYS A 118 3.56 7.94 -10.96
CA LYS A 118 2.24 8.09 -11.59
C LYS A 118 1.17 8.59 -10.62
N LEU A 119 1.37 8.38 -9.31
CA LEU A 119 0.45 8.87 -8.29
C LEU A 119 0.36 10.39 -8.27
N ASP A 120 1.42 11.08 -8.71
CA ASP A 120 1.45 12.53 -8.76
C ASP A 120 0.38 13.10 -9.71
N PHE A 121 0.00 12.33 -10.76
CA PHE A 121 -1.05 12.73 -11.70
C PHE A 121 -2.45 12.71 -11.08
N TYR A 122 -2.63 12.05 -9.93
CA TYR A 122 -3.92 11.98 -9.23
C TYR A 122 -4.05 13.00 -8.11
N GLY A 123 -3.02 13.81 -7.87
CA GLY A 123 -3.03 14.79 -6.81
C GLY A 123 -2.86 14.19 -5.41
N ILE A 124 -2.35 12.98 -5.30
CA ILE A 124 -2.04 12.33 -4.03
C ILE A 124 -0.70 12.83 -3.52
N GLN A 125 -0.63 13.14 -2.22
CA GLN A 125 0.65 13.38 -1.56
C GLN A 125 1.42 12.07 -1.47
N ARG A 126 2.50 11.97 -2.21
CA ARG A 126 3.35 10.79 -2.23
C ARG A 126 4.54 11.01 -1.29
N LEU A 127 4.74 10.06 -0.39
CA LEU A 127 5.86 10.05 0.56
C LEU A 127 6.92 9.07 0.07
N TRP A 128 8.03 9.63 -0.40
CA TRP A 128 9.14 8.81 -0.88
C TRP A 128 10.47 9.56 -0.90
#